data_81ca45a8b1e81cb96c0120fa640e358f
#
_entry.id   81ca45a8b1e81cb96c0120fa640e358f
#
_cell.length_a   1.000
_cell.length_b   1.000
_cell.length_c   1.000
_cell.angle_alpha   90.00
_cell.angle_beta   90.00
_cell.angle_gamma   90.00
#
_symmetry.space_group_name_H-M   'P 1'
#
loop_
_entity.id
_entity.type
_entity.pdbx_description
1 polymer ?
#
loop_
_entity_poly.entity_id
_entity_poly.type
_entity_poly.pdbx_seq_one_letter_code
_entity_poly.pdbx_strand_id
1 'polypeptide(L)'
;MRRCYLSSLAPLKIRLLALHLNRQLITMTTARLLFLLLGFSISSLELTANDRPNILFCISDDQSYAHTGANGDPVVKTPAFDRIVKEGLRFTHAFCDAPTCGPSRSAILTGQPIWRLEEAGNIHSTLPAKFATYPDLLQKSGYSIGYTGKGWSPGRLEPGGRTENPAGPPYQQKRLQPPFKQMRNTDYAGNFATFLAQSPKEKPFCFWLGTSEPHRGFESGAGKRTGKDPSKVIIPPIFPDNDIVRNDLLDYFVEIEHFDSQVSRAIALLEKSGQLDNTIIVVTSDHGMPFPRAKATLYDDGSRIPLAIRWPKGITQPGRTSDALLNLSDLAPTFLEAAGLKPPGMMTAKSLLPIFKNQASKNHKAAFVAMERHDGCRKGGKGYPCRAIRTSDHLYIHNFEPTRWPSGSPDPSVCARAIPYGEIDSSPTKTFMMEYRNKHGIARLAELAFGMRPTEELYDLKTDPHQMNNLAGSLLLAKTQATLRKKLFDHLKTTKDPRVTGGLVNWDHYPYYGVIYTKGWTVDPSPTSNIQSK
;
A
#
# COMPACT_ATOMS: atom_id res chain seq x y z
N MET A 1 14.84 -105.28 -20.57
CA MET A 1 13.56 -105.42 -19.77
C MET A 1 13.56 -104.39 -18.63
N ARG A 2 12.68 -103.60 -18.54
CA ARG A 2 11.88 -102.92 -17.49
C ARG A 2 11.56 -101.51 -17.89
N ARG A 3 10.25 -101.34 -18.31
CA ARG A 3 9.57 -100.07 -18.43
C ARG A 3 9.24 -99.59 -17.01
N CYS A 4 9.45 -98.35 -16.69
CA CYS A 4 8.83 -97.68 -15.55
C CYS A 4 7.92 -96.59 -16.06
N TYR A 5 6.64 -96.67 -15.66
CA TYR A 5 5.59 -95.66 -15.79
C TYR A 5 5.90 -94.50 -14.87
N LEU A 6 5.80 -93.29 -15.39
CA LEU A 6 5.60 -92.08 -14.60
C LEU A 6 4.30 -91.36 -15.07
N SER A 7 3.33 -91.47 -14.20
CA SER A 7 1.97 -90.94 -14.38
C SER A 7 1.86 -89.48 -14.12
N SER A 8 1.16 -88.84 -14.99
CA SER A 8 0.42 -87.63 -15.02
C SER A 8 -0.09 -87.04 -13.68
N LEU A 9 0.63 -86.05 -13.10
CA LEU A 9 0.15 -85.15 -12.04
C LEU A 9 0.46 -83.65 -12.29
N ALA A 10 0.93 -83.31 -13.49
CA ALA A 10 1.33 -81.94 -13.81
C ALA A 10 0.23 -80.91 -14.15
N PRO A 11 -0.99 -81.27 -14.67
CA PRO A 11 -1.95 -80.23 -15.11
C PRO A 11 -2.79 -79.61 -13.99
N LEU A 12 -2.90 -80.21 -12.80
CA LEU A 12 -3.81 -79.74 -11.75
C LEU A 12 -3.20 -78.61 -10.90
N LYS A 13 -1.89 -78.66 -10.64
CA LYS A 13 -1.18 -77.59 -9.89
C LYS A 13 -1.04 -76.30 -10.67
N ILE A 14 -0.92 -76.37 -11.99
CA ILE A 14 -0.78 -75.17 -12.85
C ILE A 14 -2.17 -74.45 -12.96
N ARG A 15 -3.26 -75.19 -13.00
CA ARG A 15 -4.65 -74.57 -13.01
C ARG A 15 -4.99 -73.92 -11.67
N LEU A 16 -4.61 -74.48 -10.53
CA LEU A 16 -4.83 -73.87 -9.21
C LEU A 16 -3.96 -72.63 -8.99
N LEU A 17 -2.74 -72.60 -9.49
CA LEU A 17 -1.85 -71.44 -9.42
C LEU A 17 -2.37 -70.26 -10.30
N ALA A 18 -2.87 -70.57 -11.50
CA ALA A 18 -3.47 -69.57 -12.40
C ALA A 18 -4.78 -68.98 -11.84
N LEU A 19 -5.62 -69.77 -11.14
CA LEU A 19 -6.82 -69.28 -10.46
C LEU A 19 -6.50 -68.44 -9.23
N HIS A 20 -5.40 -68.72 -8.51
CA HIS A 20 -4.96 -67.93 -7.36
C HIS A 20 -4.35 -66.61 -7.80
N LEU A 21 -3.55 -66.56 -8.83
CA LEU A 21 -2.98 -65.34 -9.44
C LEU A 21 -4.06 -64.45 -10.06
N ASN A 22 -5.06 -65.00 -10.72
CA ASN A 22 -6.17 -64.24 -11.28
C ASN A 22 -7.06 -63.62 -10.17
N ARG A 23 -7.28 -64.32 -9.03
CA ARG A 23 -7.97 -63.73 -7.87
C ARG A 23 -7.19 -62.59 -7.21
N GLN A 24 -5.87 -62.70 -7.10
CA GLN A 24 -5.05 -61.63 -6.55
C GLN A 24 -4.94 -60.44 -7.50
N LEU A 25 -4.90 -60.65 -8.83
CA LEU A 25 -4.95 -59.52 -9.80
C LEU A 25 -6.32 -58.80 -9.78
N ILE A 26 -7.41 -59.51 -9.67
CA ILE A 26 -8.76 -58.91 -9.62
C ILE A 26 -8.97 -58.12 -8.31
N THR A 27 -8.48 -58.65 -7.17
CA THR A 27 -8.56 -57.91 -5.88
C THR A 27 -7.64 -56.69 -5.84
N MET A 28 -6.46 -56.71 -6.46
CA MET A 28 -5.57 -55.56 -6.57
C MET A 28 -6.12 -54.47 -7.53
N THR A 29 -6.80 -54.89 -8.63
CA THR A 29 -7.41 -53.93 -9.56
C THR A 29 -8.67 -53.30 -8.99
N THR A 30 -9.52 -54.03 -8.29
CA THR A 30 -10.70 -53.48 -7.59
C THR A 30 -10.31 -52.59 -6.42
N ALA A 31 -9.27 -52.92 -5.63
CA ALA A 31 -8.74 -52.06 -4.57
C ALA A 31 -8.11 -50.77 -5.15
N ARG A 32 -7.41 -50.84 -6.28
CA ARG A 32 -6.89 -49.64 -6.96
C ARG A 32 -7.97 -48.76 -7.58
N LEU A 33 -9.06 -49.33 -8.15
CA LEU A 33 -10.19 -48.55 -8.62
C LEU A 33 -10.97 -47.92 -7.46
N LEU A 34 -11.15 -48.63 -6.32
CA LEU A 34 -11.77 -48.02 -5.13
C LEU A 34 -10.92 -46.90 -4.52
N PHE A 35 -9.58 -47.01 -4.51
CA PHE A 35 -8.69 -45.94 -4.08
C PHE A 35 -8.67 -44.74 -5.07
N LEU A 36 -8.83 -45.00 -6.38
CA LEU A 36 -8.99 -43.94 -7.39
C LEU A 36 -10.34 -43.25 -7.32
N LEU A 37 -11.40 -43.93 -6.91
CA LEU A 37 -12.73 -43.34 -6.71
C LEU A 37 -12.87 -42.62 -5.35
N LEU A 38 -12.16 -43.05 -4.31
CA LEU A 38 -12.08 -42.37 -3.01
C LEU A 38 -11.07 -41.19 -3.00
N GLY A 39 -10.14 -41.17 -3.95
CA GLY A 39 -9.13 -40.10 -4.06
C GLY A 39 -9.61 -38.84 -4.82
N PHE A 40 -10.79 -38.81 -5.42
CA PHE A 40 -11.31 -37.70 -6.21
C PHE A 40 -12.49 -36.95 -5.58
N SER A 41 -12.74 -37.15 -4.29
CA SER A 41 -13.56 -36.21 -3.52
C SER A 41 -12.64 -35.30 -2.70
N ILE A 42 -11.71 -34.57 -3.36
CA ILE A 42 -11.29 -33.27 -2.86
C ILE A 42 -12.49 -32.37 -3.12
N SER A 43 -13.46 -32.43 -2.20
CA SER A 43 -14.42 -31.35 -2.06
C SER A 43 -13.57 -30.09 -1.86
N SER A 44 -13.46 -29.27 -2.90
CA SER A 44 -13.21 -27.87 -2.68
C SER A 44 -14.30 -27.46 -1.67
N LEU A 45 -13.93 -27.30 -0.39
CA LEU A 45 -14.77 -26.62 0.57
C LEU A 45 -14.96 -25.21 0.01
N GLU A 46 -15.98 -25.03 -0.82
CA GLU A 46 -16.44 -23.69 -1.13
C GLU A 46 -16.93 -23.12 0.20
N LEU A 47 -16.19 -22.14 0.72
CA LEU A 47 -16.60 -21.37 1.88
C LEU A 47 -18.03 -20.88 1.60
N THR A 48 -18.96 -21.20 2.47
CA THR A 48 -20.31 -20.65 2.38
C THR A 48 -20.25 -19.13 2.48
N ALA A 49 -21.25 -18.43 1.98
CA ALA A 49 -21.26 -16.95 2.05
C ALA A 49 -21.06 -16.44 3.49
N ASN A 50 -21.53 -17.20 4.50
CA ASN A 50 -21.36 -16.90 5.92
C ASN A 50 -19.93 -17.16 6.46
N ASP A 51 -19.10 -17.93 5.76
CA ASP A 51 -17.72 -18.22 6.18
C ASP A 51 -16.73 -17.19 5.63
N ARG A 52 -17.11 -16.48 4.55
CA ARG A 52 -16.26 -15.42 3.98
C ARG A 52 -16.30 -14.16 4.83
N PRO A 53 -15.14 -13.57 5.18
CA PRO A 53 -15.11 -12.38 6.02
C PRO A 53 -15.63 -11.15 5.28
N ASN A 54 -16.28 -10.26 6.01
CA ASN A 54 -16.41 -8.88 5.59
C ASN A 54 -15.05 -8.17 5.63
N ILE A 55 -14.89 -7.10 4.86
CA ILE A 55 -13.68 -6.28 4.82
C ILE A 55 -14.07 -4.82 5.03
N LEU A 56 -13.58 -4.22 6.12
CA LEU A 56 -13.61 -2.79 6.35
C LEU A 56 -12.18 -2.24 6.24
N PHE A 57 -11.89 -1.56 5.13
CA PHE A 57 -10.59 -0.97 4.87
C PHE A 57 -10.64 0.53 5.17
N CYS A 58 -10.06 0.95 6.30
CA CYS A 58 -9.98 2.33 6.75
C CYS A 58 -8.61 2.90 6.40
N ILE A 59 -8.59 3.93 5.57
CA ILE A 59 -7.37 4.56 5.08
C ILE A 59 -7.43 6.07 5.22
N SER A 60 -6.48 6.64 5.97
CA SER A 60 -6.23 8.07 6.05
C SER A 60 -5.44 8.55 4.82
N ASP A 61 -5.34 9.85 4.64
CA ASP A 61 -4.61 10.51 3.54
C ASP A 61 -3.45 11.29 4.14
N ASP A 62 -2.19 10.91 3.87
CA ASP A 62 -0.98 11.60 4.34
C ASP A 62 -0.62 11.37 5.83
N GLN A 63 -0.63 10.13 6.36
CA GLN A 63 -0.24 9.87 7.76
C GLN A 63 1.01 9.01 7.89
N SER A 64 2.09 9.55 8.48
CA SER A 64 3.32 8.79 8.78
C SER A 64 3.16 7.84 9.98
N TYR A 65 3.99 6.79 9.99
CA TYR A 65 3.99 5.71 10.98
C TYR A 65 3.97 6.18 12.44
N ALA A 66 4.78 7.18 12.79
CA ALA A 66 4.99 7.59 14.18
C ALA A 66 3.74 8.16 14.85
N HIS A 67 2.80 8.72 14.09
CA HIS A 67 1.71 9.54 14.61
C HIS A 67 0.45 8.73 14.96
N THR A 68 0.62 7.79 15.88
CA THR A 68 -0.46 7.08 16.60
C THR A 68 -0.04 6.80 18.05
N GLY A 69 -1.00 6.68 18.97
CA GLY A 69 -0.71 6.34 20.37
C GLY A 69 0.06 5.02 20.51
N ALA A 70 -0.39 3.96 19.81
CA ALA A 70 0.26 2.65 19.84
C ALA A 70 1.68 2.64 19.24
N ASN A 71 2.04 3.63 18.39
CA ASN A 71 3.40 3.78 17.85
C ASN A 71 4.27 4.72 18.68
N GLY A 72 3.74 5.27 19.80
CA GLY A 72 4.52 6.00 20.79
C GLY A 72 4.42 7.53 20.71
N ASP A 73 3.53 8.09 19.89
CA ASP A 73 3.30 9.55 19.92
C ASP A 73 2.62 9.96 21.22
N PRO A 74 3.21 10.90 22.01
CA PRO A 74 2.67 11.27 23.32
C PRO A 74 1.50 12.28 23.25
N VAL A 75 1.21 12.84 22.07
CA VAL A 75 0.26 13.96 21.90
C VAL A 75 -0.99 13.55 21.14
N VAL A 76 -0.83 12.81 20.04
CA VAL A 76 -1.95 12.36 19.20
C VAL A 76 -2.75 11.26 19.90
N LYS A 77 -4.07 11.32 19.82
CA LYS A 77 -4.98 10.34 20.44
C LYS A 77 -5.67 9.52 19.36
N THR A 78 -5.35 8.23 19.30
CA THR A 78 -5.88 7.29 18.31
C THR A 78 -6.51 6.05 18.95
N PRO A 79 -7.57 6.20 19.79
CA PRO A 79 -8.14 5.08 20.53
C PRO A 79 -8.69 3.96 19.65
N ALA A 80 -9.18 4.25 18.43
CA ALA A 80 -9.65 3.22 17.52
C ALA A 80 -8.48 2.42 16.96
N PHE A 81 -7.41 3.08 16.48
CA PHE A 81 -6.19 2.40 16.03
C PHE A 81 -5.58 1.54 17.16
N ASP A 82 -5.47 2.11 18.37
CA ASP A 82 -4.90 1.43 19.54
C ASP A 82 -5.74 0.19 19.94
N ARG A 83 -7.07 0.27 19.79
CA ARG A 83 -7.97 -0.87 19.96
C ARG A 83 -7.69 -1.97 18.94
N ILE A 84 -7.56 -1.63 17.63
CA ILE A 84 -7.25 -2.60 16.58
C ILE A 84 -5.88 -3.26 16.82
N VAL A 85 -4.89 -2.52 17.33
CA VAL A 85 -3.61 -3.08 17.78
C VAL A 85 -3.80 -4.10 18.90
N LYS A 86 -4.57 -3.78 19.92
CA LYS A 86 -4.83 -4.66 21.07
C LYS A 86 -5.58 -5.93 20.69
N GLU A 87 -6.56 -5.83 19.78
CA GLU A 87 -7.43 -6.93 19.38
C GLU A 87 -6.94 -7.68 18.12
N GLY A 88 -5.82 -7.26 17.52
CA GLY A 88 -5.34 -7.78 16.25
C GLY A 88 -3.83 -7.87 16.13
N LEU A 89 -3.30 -7.36 15.04
CA LEU A 89 -1.88 -7.40 14.68
C LEU A 89 -1.41 -6.02 14.27
N ARG A 90 -0.35 -5.51 14.93
CA ARG A 90 0.35 -4.29 14.55
C ARG A 90 1.57 -4.62 13.69
N PHE A 91 1.80 -3.85 12.63
CA PHE A 91 3.01 -3.92 11.83
C PHE A 91 3.90 -2.72 12.08
N THR A 92 5.20 -2.98 12.35
CA THR A 92 6.18 -1.90 12.58
C THR A 92 6.87 -1.45 11.29
N HIS A 93 6.80 -2.25 10.23
CA HIS A 93 7.49 -2.01 8.96
C HIS A 93 6.56 -2.18 7.76
N ALA A 94 5.45 -1.43 7.77
CA ALA A 94 4.55 -1.31 6.62
C ALA A 94 4.93 -0.08 5.79
N PHE A 95 5.00 -0.25 4.47
CA PHE A 95 5.39 0.79 3.52
C PHE A 95 4.36 0.94 2.42
N CYS A 96 4.11 2.17 1.98
CA CYS A 96 3.40 2.39 0.73
C CYS A 96 4.30 1.98 -0.45
N ASP A 97 3.68 1.63 -1.58
CA ASP A 97 4.43 1.31 -2.81
C ASP A 97 4.97 2.57 -3.50
N ALA A 98 4.27 3.69 -3.28
CA ALA A 98 4.67 5.02 -3.74
C ALA A 98 4.20 6.09 -2.75
N PRO A 99 5.04 7.04 -2.33
CA PRO A 99 4.70 8.06 -1.34
C PRO A 99 3.85 9.21 -1.95
N THR A 100 2.77 8.85 -2.64
CA THR A 100 1.85 9.76 -3.34
C THR A 100 0.49 9.10 -3.56
N CYS A 101 -0.59 9.86 -3.40
CA CYS A 101 -1.98 9.36 -3.29
C CYS A 101 -2.42 8.40 -4.40
N GLY A 102 -2.53 8.88 -5.65
CA GLY A 102 -3.03 8.09 -6.79
C GLY A 102 -2.23 6.80 -7.03
N PRO A 103 -0.90 6.87 -7.17
CA PRO A 103 -0.04 5.70 -7.33
C PRO A 103 -0.08 4.71 -6.17
N SER A 104 -0.04 5.17 -4.91
CA SER A 104 -0.18 4.29 -3.75
C SER A 104 -1.51 3.53 -3.77
N ARG A 105 -2.62 4.27 -3.98
CA ARG A 105 -3.96 3.70 -4.06
C ARG A 105 -4.11 2.75 -5.25
N SER A 106 -3.44 3.02 -6.37
CA SER A 106 -3.37 2.11 -7.52
C SER A 106 -2.67 0.79 -7.17
N ALA A 107 -1.55 0.85 -6.46
CA ALA A 107 -0.82 -0.33 -6.03
C ALA A 107 -1.62 -1.17 -5.02
N ILE A 108 -2.27 -0.52 -4.02
CA ILE A 108 -3.16 -1.18 -3.06
C ILE A 108 -4.29 -1.92 -3.77
N LEU A 109 -4.95 -1.28 -4.73
CA LEU A 109 -6.12 -1.83 -5.42
C LEU A 109 -5.74 -3.00 -6.35
N THR A 110 -4.57 -2.93 -6.99
CA THR A 110 -4.16 -3.89 -8.03
C THR A 110 -3.23 -5.00 -7.55
N GLY A 111 -2.66 -4.87 -6.33
CA GLY A 111 -1.63 -5.80 -5.85
C GLY A 111 -0.37 -5.80 -6.71
N GLN A 112 -0.02 -4.66 -7.31
CA GLN A 112 1.11 -4.49 -8.21
C GLN A 112 1.90 -3.22 -7.89
N PRO A 113 3.24 -3.23 -8.04
CA PRO A 113 4.03 -2.03 -7.90
C PRO A 113 3.75 -1.04 -9.04
N ILE A 114 3.95 0.24 -8.80
CA ILE A 114 3.54 1.33 -9.70
C ILE A 114 4.18 1.27 -11.09
N TRP A 115 5.39 0.72 -11.22
CA TRP A 115 6.08 0.60 -12.53
C TRP A 115 5.44 -0.41 -13.48
N ARG A 116 4.44 -1.17 -13.02
CA ARG A 116 3.64 -2.08 -13.84
C ARG A 116 2.28 -1.50 -14.24
N LEU A 117 1.96 -0.29 -13.78
CA LEU A 117 0.62 0.28 -13.86
C LEU A 117 0.50 1.43 -14.87
N GLU A 118 1.50 1.61 -15.73
CA GLU A 118 1.54 2.64 -16.78
C GLU A 118 1.22 4.04 -16.22
N GLU A 119 0.19 4.74 -16.76
CA GLU A 119 -0.21 6.07 -16.30
C GLU A 119 -0.46 6.13 -14.79
N ALA A 120 -1.00 5.05 -14.20
CA ALA A 120 -1.33 5.02 -12.79
C ALA A 120 -0.09 5.05 -11.85
N GLY A 121 1.12 4.98 -12.41
CA GLY A 121 2.37 5.28 -11.71
C GLY A 121 2.58 6.78 -11.43
N ASN A 122 1.80 7.66 -12.04
CA ASN A 122 1.78 9.10 -11.82
C ASN A 122 0.54 9.53 -11.02
N ILE A 123 0.67 10.61 -10.24
CA ILE A 123 -0.51 11.29 -9.67
C ILE A 123 -1.22 12.12 -10.76
N HIS A 124 -2.48 12.49 -10.55
CA HIS A 124 -3.30 13.24 -11.51
C HIS A 124 -3.31 12.60 -12.90
N SER A 125 -3.46 11.30 -12.95
CA SER A 125 -3.38 10.44 -14.11
C SER A 125 -4.67 9.61 -14.25
N THR A 126 -4.60 8.41 -14.76
CA THR A 126 -5.70 7.45 -14.84
C THR A 126 -5.25 6.06 -14.38
N LEU A 127 -6.19 5.23 -13.90
CA LEU A 127 -5.94 3.80 -13.67
C LEU A 127 -6.62 3.00 -14.78
N PRO A 128 -5.85 2.49 -15.79
CA PRO A 128 -6.42 1.76 -16.91
C PRO A 128 -7.29 0.56 -16.49
N ALA A 129 -8.44 0.41 -17.14
CA ALA A 129 -9.43 -0.64 -16.81
C ALA A 129 -8.91 -2.07 -16.99
N LYS A 130 -7.85 -2.25 -17.79
CA LYS A 130 -7.18 -3.55 -17.96
C LYS A 130 -6.52 -4.08 -16.69
N PHE A 131 -6.22 -3.21 -15.71
CA PHE A 131 -5.68 -3.63 -14.42
C PHE A 131 -6.84 -3.98 -13.49
N ALA A 132 -7.08 -5.29 -13.33
CA ALA A 132 -8.09 -5.78 -12.39
C ALA A 132 -7.75 -5.33 -10.96
N THR A 133 -8.75 -4.87 -10.21
CA THR A 133 -8.61 -4.48 -8.82
C THR A 133 -9.25 -5.51 -7.90
N TYR A 134 -8.81 -5.59 -6.64
CA TYR A 134 -9.38 -6.55 -5.71
C TYR A 134 -10.89 -6.31 -5.44
N PRO A 135 -11.41 -5.06 -5.38
CA PRO A 135 -12.84 -4.83 -5.27
C PRO A 135 -13.62 -5.35 -6.48
N ASP A 136 -13.12 -5.16 -7.73
CA ASP A 136 -13.75 -5.71 -8.94
C ASP A 136 -13.88 -7.24 -8.85
N LEU A 137 -12.84 -7.92 -8.32
CA LEU A 137 -12.82 -9.38 -8.19
C LEU A 137 -13.73 -9.88 -7.07
N LEU A 138 -13.74 -9.17 -5.93
CA LEU A 138 -14.67 -9.47 -4.83
C LEU A 138 -16.13 -9.28 -5.25
N GLN A 139 -16.44 -8.21 -5.98
CA GLN A 139 -17.79 -7.96 -6.49
C GLN A 139 -18.27 -9.11 -7.41
N LYS A 140 -17.41 -9.53 -8.34
CA LYS A 140 -17.69 -10.68 -9.22
C LYS A 140 -17.91 -11.98 -8.45
N SER A 141 -17.33 -12.12 -7.26
CA SER A 141 -17.52 -13.28 -6.38
C SER A 141 -18.72 -13.15 -5.43
N GLY A 142 -19.52 -12.09 -5.55
CA GLY A 142 -20.75 -11.89 -4.79
C GLY A 142 -20.66 -11.00 -3.56
N TYR A 143 -19.53 -10.28 -3.35
CA TYR A 143 -19.44 -9.26 -2.30
C TYR A 143 -20.26 -8.02 -2.65
N SER A 144 -20.86 -7.39 -1.63
CA SER A 144 -21.33 -6.00 -1.71
C SER A 144 -20.11 -5.07 -1.60
N ILE A 145 -19.96 -4.14 -2.55
CA ILE A 145 -18.81 -3.25 -2.62
C ILE A 145 -19.27 -1.79 -2.45
N GLY A 146 -18.46 -0.95 -1.79
CA GLY A 146 -18.72 0.48 -1.72
C GLY A 146 -17.56 1.25 -1.13
N TYR A 147 -17.57 2.58 -1.31
CA TYR A 147 -16.61 3.45 -0.66
C TYR A 147 -17.23 4.75 -0.20
N THR A 148 -16.56 5.41 0.75
CA THR A 148 -16.86 6.79 1.16
C THR A 148 -15.59 7.63 1.21
N GLY A 149 -15.74 8.94 0.99
CA GLY A 149 -14.66 9.92 1.00
C GLY A 149 -13.71 9.76 -0.20
N LYS A 150 -12.43 9.50 0.06
CA LYS A 150 -11.39 9.38 -0.96
C LYS A 150 -11.15 7.91 -1.32
N GLY A 151 -11.70 7.46 -2.45
CA GLY A 151 -11.38 6.17 -3.07
C GLY A 151 -10.06 6.21 -3.82
N TRP A 152 -10.05 5.76 -5.10
CA TRP A 152 -8.93 6.02 -5.99
C TRP A 152 -9.00 7.47 -6.49
N SER A 153 -8.00 8.27 -6.15
CA SER A 153 -7.84 9.67 -6.56
C SER A 153 -6.48 10.22 -6.07
N PRO A 154 -6.00 11.41 -6.54
CA PRO A 154 -6.61 12.21 -7.61
C PRO A 154 -6.28 11.68 -8.99
N GLY A 155 -7.19 11.88 -9.94
CA GLY A 155 -7.06 11.47 -11.33
C GLY A 155 -8.40 11.49 -12.06
N ARG A 156 -8.43 10.96 -13.29
CA ARG A 156 -9.63 10.82 -14.09
C ARG A 156 -9.87 9.36 -14.46
N LEU A 157 -11.12 8.93 -14.43
CA LEU A 157 -11.50 7.53 -14.68
C LEU A 157 -11.63 7.25 -16.18
N GLU A 158 -12.31 8.15 -16.88
CA GLU A 158 -12.77 7.95 -18.26
C GLU A 158 -11.62 7.73 -19.25
N PRO A 159 -10.49 8.48 -19.18
CA PRO A 159 -9.38 8.24 -20.10
C PRO A 159 -8.76 6.85 -19.95
N GLY A 160 -8.89 6.22 -18.75
CA GLY A 160 -8.47 4.86 -18.49
C GLY A 160 -9.51 3.79 -18.85
N GLY A 161 -10.67 4.19 -19.40
CA GLY A 161 -11.76 3.28 -19.73
C GLY A 161 -12.58 2.80 -18.54
N ARG A 162 -12.54 3.51 -17.38
CA ARG A 162 -13.37 3.22 -16.20
C ARG A 162 -14.53 4.19 -16.12
N THR A 163 -15.72 3.67 -15.83
CA THR A 163 -16.93 4.45 -15.58
C THR A 163 -17.19 4.67 -14.08
N GLU A 164 -16.61 3.82 -13.23
CA GLU A 164 -16.77 3.85 -11.77
C GLU A 164 -15.41 3.85 -11.07
N ASN A 165 -15.39 4.36 -9.84
CA ASN A 165 -14.19 4.32 -9.00
C ASN A 165 -13.81 2.86 -8.70
N PRO A 166 -12.54 2.47 -8.87
CA PRO A 166 -12.12 1.09 -8.61
C PRO A 166 -12.21 0.65 -7.15
N ALA A 167 -12.51 1.56 -6.22
CA ALA A 167 -12.87 1.23 -4.84
C ALA A 167 -14.35 0.81 -4.68
N GLY A 168 -15.18 0.98 -5.72
CA GLY A 168 -16.59 0.62 -5.78
C GLY A 168 -17.54 1.79 -5.97
N PRO A 169 -18.86 1.59 -5.86
CA PRO A 169 -19.87 2.63 -5.87
C PRO A 169 -19.72 3.62 -4.71
N PRO A 170 -19.97 4.93 -4.94
CA PRO A 170 -19.79 5.97 -3.92
C PRO A 170 -20.96 6.07 -2.94
N TYR A 171 -20.64 6.15 -1.65
CA TYR A 171 -21.55 6.51 -0.56
C TYR A 171 -21.10 7.85 0.04
N GLN A 172 -21.65 8.97 -0.45
CA GLN A 172 -21.14 10.32 -0.21
C GLN A 172 -22.20 11.31 0.28
N GLN A 173 -23.43 10.86 0.58
CA GLN A 173 -24.57 11.75 0.82
C GLN A 173 -24.62 12.29 2.25
N LYS A 174 -24.16 11.51 3.23
CA LYS A 174 -24.19 11.92 4.63
C LYS A 174 -23.12 12.96 4.90
N ARG A 175 -23.55 14.01 5.62
CA ARG A 175 -22.70 15.14 6.02
C ARG A 175 -22.73 15.31 7.53
N LEU A 176 -21.64 15.82 8.09
CA LEU A 176 -21.54 16.24 9.49
C LEU A 176 -20.90 17.62 9.56
N GLN A 177 -21.09 18.31 10.68
CA GLN A 177 -20.32 19.50 11.01
C GLN A 177 -18.93 19.03 11.49
N PRO A 178 -17.85 19.31 10.75
CA PRO A 178 -16.52 18.92 11.20
C PRO A 178 -16.08 19.78 12.40
N PRO A 179 -15.17 19.28 13.24
CA PRO A 179 -14.68 20.03 14.41
C PRO A 179 -13.91 21.31 14.02
N PHE A 180 -13.30 21.35 12.82
CA PHE A 180 -12.54 22.48 12.32
C PHE A 180 -12.87 22.78 10.84
N LYS A 181 -12.70 24.05 10.41
CA LYS A 181 -13.16 24.55 9.10
C LYS A 181 -12.51 23.91 7.89
N GLN A 182 -11.27 23.48 7.99
CA GLN A 182 -10.51 22.89 6.85
C GLN A 182 -10.79 21.40 6.66
N MET A 183 -11.37 20.73 7.65
CA MET A 183 -11.78 19.33 7.56
C MET A 183 -12.99 19.18 6.64
N ARG A 184 -13.11 18.02 6.00
CA ARG A 184 -14.27 17.72 5.15
C ARG A 184 -15.54 17.53 5.99
N ASN A 185 -16.66 17.97 5.45
CA ASN A 185 -17.98 17.76 6.07
C ASN A 185 -18.57 16.37 5.76
N THR A 186 -17.78 15.45 5.23
CA THR A 186 -18.24 14.08 4.93
C THR A 186 -18.41 13.30 6.23
N ASP A 187 -19.61 12.77 6.47
CA ASP A 187 -19.85 11.80 7.53
C ASP A 187 -19.47 10.39 7.06
N TYR A 188 -18.19 10.05 7.19
CA TYR A 188 -17.66 8.78 6.69
C TYR A 188 -18.33 7.57 7.34
N ALA A 189 -18.47 7.57 8.66
CA ALA A 189 -19.16 6.49 9.38
C ALA A 189 -20.67 6.47 9.09
N GLY A 190 -21.32 7.64 8.93
CA GLY A 190 -22.74 7.74 8.54
C GLY A 190 -22.98 7.21 7.12
N ASN A 191 -22.06 7.42 6.18
CA ASN A 191 -22.10 6.83 4.84
C ASN A 191 -21.90 5.31 4.88
N PHE A 192 -21.00 4.81 5.73
CA PHE A 192 -20.86 3.37 5.98
C PHE A 192 -22.12 2.75 6.58
N ALA A 193 -22.80 3.44 7.50
CA ALA A 193 -24.11 2.99 8.02
C ALA A 193 -25.16 2.87 6.91
N THR A 194 -25.18 3.82 5.97
CA THR A 194 -26.07 3.76 4.80
C THR A 194 -25.75 2.56 3.92
N PHE A 195 -24.46 2.30 3.66
CA PHE A 195 -24.02 1.13 2.92
C PHE A 195 -24.46 -0.18 3.60
N LEU A 196 -24.23 -0.31 4.92
CA LEU A 196 -24.64 -1.51 5.68
C LEU A 196 -26.16 -1.75 5.61
N ALA A 197 -26.96 -0.67 5.70
CA ALA A 197 -28.41 -0.77 5.63
C ALA A 197 -28.94 -1.20 4.26
N GLN A 198 -28.20 -0.89 3.19
CA GLN A 198 -28.56 -1.22 1.80
C GLN A 198 -27.95 -2.55 1.32
N SER A 199 -26.94 -3.05 2.01
CA SER A 199 -26.29 -4.32 1.65
C SER A 199 -27.12 -5.51 2.12
N PRO A 200 -27.34 -6.53 1.26
CA PRO A 200 -27.98 -7.78 1.67
C PRO A 200 -27.22 -8.45 2.81
N LYS A 201 -27.92 -8.83 3.89
CA LYS A 201 -27.29 -9.38 5.11
C LYS A 201 -26.59 -10.73 4.89
N GLU A 202 -27.06 -11.49 3.91
CA GLU A 202 -26.52 -12.79 3.50
C GLU A 202 -25.26 -12.69 2.64
N LYS A 203 -24.92 -11.51 2.15
CA LYS A 203 -23.70 -11.28 1.34
C LYS A 203 -22.60 -10.68 2.19
N PRO A 204 -21.35 -11.16 2.05
CA PRO A 204 -20.22 -10.47 2.62
C PRO A 204 -20.02 -9.12 1.93
N PHE A 205 -19.38 -8.17 2.61
CA PHE A 205 -19.09 -6.86 2.06
C PHE A 205 -17.59 -6.54 2.06
N CYS A 206 -17.20 -5.65 1.16
CA CYS A 206 -15.92 -4.95 1.20
C CYS A 206 -16.18 -3.45 1.07
N PHE A 207 -15.86 -2.69 2.11
CA PHE A 207 -16.07 -1.26 2.14
C PHE A 207 -14.76 -0.51 2.37
N TRP A 208 -14.52 0.49 1.49
CA TRP A 208 -13.38 1.40 1.57
C TRP A 208 -13.80 2.69 2.27
N LEU A 209 -13.40 2.88 3.53
CA LEU A 209 -13.55 4.11 4.29
C LEU A 209 -12.28 4.93 4.14
N GLY A 210 -12.23 5.81 3.15
CA GLY A 210 -11.08 6.68 2.87
C GLY A 210 -11.38 8.11 3.30
N THR A 211 -10.70 8.59 4.35
CA THR A 211 -10.84 9.99 4.72
C THR A 211 -9.96 10.88 3.84
N SER A 212 -10.24 12.17 3.83
CA SER A 212 -9.34 13.17 3.25
C SER A 212 -8.34 13.68 4.29
N GLU A 213 -8.62 13.46 5.55
CA GLU A 213 -7.76 13.81 6.68
C GLU A 213 -6.68 12.73 6.86
N PRO A 214 -5.46 13.10 7.21
CA PRO A 214 -4.91 14.45 7.52
C PRO A 214 -4.24 15.16 6.33
N HIS A 215 -4.75 15.06 5.10
CA HIS A 215 -4.25 15.86 3.97
C HIS A 215 -4.46 17.35 4.22
N ARG A 216 -3.48 18.17 3.83
CA ARG A 216 -3.62 19.64 3.96
C ARG A 216 -4.83 20.17 3.15
N GLY A 217 -5.53 21.31 3.56
CA GLY A 217 -5.01 22.26 4.58
C GLY A 217 -5.59 22.04 5.97
N PHE A 218 -4.89 22.63 6.93
CA PHE A 218 -5.28 22.61 8.34
C PHE A 218 -5.78 23.99 8.79
N GLU A 219 -6.74 24.02 9.74
CA GLU A 219 -7.12 25.27 10.39
C GLU A 219 -6.04 25.66 11.40
N SER A 220 -5.38 26.80 11.17
CA SER A 220 -4.30 27.28 12.01
C SER A 220 -4.73 27.41 13.47
N GLY A 221 -3.92 26.82 14.38
CA GLY A 221 -4.15 26.83 15.81
C GLY A 221 -5.21 25.83 16.30
N ALA A 222 -5.72 24.96 15.44
CA ALA A 222 -6.69 23.94 15.79
C ALA A 222 -6.17 23.05 16.94
N GLY A 223 -4.93 22.59 16.84
CA GLY A 223 -4.32 21.73 17.87
C GLY A 223 -4.23 22.38 19.23
N LYS A 224 -3.82 23.65 19.30
CA LYS A 224 -3.83 24.40 20.59
C LYS A 224 -5.22 24.56 21.18
N ARG A 225 -6.23 24.82 20.36
CA ARG A 225 -7.62 24.94 20.84
C ARG A 225 -8.18 23.66 21.42
N THR A 226 -7.64 22.49 21.08
CA THR A 226 -8.00 21.21 21.72
C THR A 226 -7.25 20.95 23.02
N GLY A 227 -6.46 21.89 23.52
CA GLY A 227 -5.68 21.77 24.75
C GLY A 227 -4.41 20.95 24.62
N LYS A 228 -3.94 20.68 23.40
CA LYS A 228 -2.65 20.00 23.17
C LYS A 228 -1.48 20.90 23.57
N ASP A 229 -0.50 20.31 24.24
CA ASP A 229 0.69 21.01 24.71
C ASP A 229 1.81 20.96 23.63
N PRO A 230 2.20 22.12 23.04
CA PRO A 230 3.27 22.17 22.05
C PRO A 230 4.62 21.64 22.57
N SER A 231 4.89 21.75 23.87
CA SER A 231 6.15 21.30 24.45
C SER A 231 6.33 19.78 24.42
N LYS A 232 5.23 19.04 24.31
CA LYS A 232 5.22 17.56 24.24
C LYS A 232 5.36 17.00 22.82
N VAL A 233 5.29 17.86 21.80
CA VAL A 233 5.45 17.43 20.40
C VAL A 233 6.87 16.95 20.17
N ILE A 234 7.02 15.72 19.72
CA ILE A 234 8.30 15.17 19.26
C ILE A 234 8.53 15.68 17.84
N ILE A 235 9.50 16.58 17.69
CA ILE A 235 9.88 17.11 16.37
C ILE A 235 10.86 16.13 15.72
N PRO A 236 10.55 15.58 14.53
CA PRO A 236 11.54 14.84 13.74
C PRO A 236 12.77 15.73 13.46
N PRO A 237 14.01 15.20 13.57
CA PRO A 237 15.23 16.03 13.43
C PRO A 237 15.43 16.58 12.01
N ILE A 238 14.61 16.19 11.06
CA ILE A 238 14.54 16.76 9.70
C ILE A 238 13.87 18.14 9.67
N PHE A 239 13.27 18.59 10.78
CA PHE A 239 12.63 19.90 10.91
C PHE A 239 13.32 20.77 11.95
N PRO A 240 13.28 22.10 11.80
CA PRO A 240 13.70 23.00 12.86
C PRO A 240 12.73 22.97 14.04
N ASP A 241 13.26 22.92 15.26
CA ASP A 241 12.45 22.97 16.46
C ASP A 241 12.11 24.41 16.82
N ASN A 242 10.87 24.80 16.55
CA ASN A 242 10.32 26.11 16.88
C ASN A 242 8.78 26.06 16.93
N ASP A 243 8.17 27.14 17.40
CA ASP A 243 6.72 27.24 17.59
C ASP A 243 5.91 27.06 16.30
N ILE A 244 6.46 27.47 15.14
CA ILE A 244 5.77 27.33 13.85
C ILE A 244 5.60 25.85 13.51
N VAL A 245 6.70 25.08 13.59
CA VAL A 245 6.70 23.64 13.27
C VAL A 245 5.88 22.86 14.30
N ARG A 246 6.02 23.18 15.61
CA ARG A 246 5.23 22.55 16.67
C ARG A 246 3.75 22.75 16.47
N ASN A 247 3.31 23.96 16.12
CA ASN A 247 1.91 24.26 15.87
C ASN A 247 1.39 23.58 14.59
N ASP A 248 2.18 23.56 13.52
CA ASP A 248 1.82 22.87 12.27
C ASP A 248 1.63 21.37 12.48
N LEU A 249 2.46 20.73 13.34
CA LEU A 249 2.28 19.33 13.75
C LEU A 249 1.05 19.14 14.65
N LEU A 250 0.77 20.05 15.57
CA LEU A 250 -0.42 19.97 16.41
C LEU A 250 -1.71 20.07 15.57
N ASP A 251 -1.73 20.94 14.56
CA ASP A 251 -2.85 21.07 13.65
C ASP A 251 -3.02 19.81 12.78
N TYR A 252 -1.94 19.20 12.38
CA TYR A 252 -1.95 17.88 11.71
C TYR A 252 -2.50 16.76 12.62
N PHE A 253 -2.18 16.74 13.91
CA PHE A 253 -2.64 15.71 14.84
C PHE A 253 -4.16 15.71 15.05
N VAL A 254 -4.82 16.87 15.04
CA VAL A 254 -6.29 16.89 15.17
C VAL A 254 -7.00 16.34 13.96
N GLU A 255 -6.39 16.43 12.77
CA GLU A 255 -6.90 15.80 11.56
C GLU A 255 -6.81 14.26 11.65
N ILE A 256 -5.70 13.73 12.20
CA ILE A 256 -5.55 12.28 12.49
C ILE A 256 -6.61 11.81 13.49
N GLU A 257 -6.84 12.58 14.56
CA GLU A 257 -7.86 12.26 15.56
C GLU A 257 -9.28 12.28 14.96
N HIS A 258 -9.54 13.14 13.98
CA HIS A 258 -10.80 13.12 13.25
C HIS A 258 -10.96 11.81 12.45
N PHE A 259 -9.93 11.38 11.70
CA PHE A 259 -9.93 10.07 11.04
C PHE A 259 -10.19 8.93 12.03
N ASP A 260 -9.44 8.88 13.13
CA ASP A 260 -9.58 7.82 14.15
C ASP A 260 -10.99 7.79 14.76
N SER A 261 -11.62 8.97 14.95
CA SER A 261 -12.99 9.07 15.43
C SER A 261 -14.01 8.46 14.45
N GLN A 262 -13.80 8.63 13.14
CA GLN A 262 -14.65 8.00 12.13
C GLN A 262 -14.47 6.48 12.10
N VAL A 263 -13.23 5.99 12.29
CA VAL A 263 -12.94 4.55 12.44
C VAL A 263 -13.65 3.99 13.68
N SER A 264 -13.57 4.70 14.81
CA SER A 264 -14.25 4.31 16.06
C SER A 264 -15.76 4.16 15.87
N ARG A 265 -16.39 5.13 15.19
CA ARG A 265 -17.82 5.09 14.86
C ARG A 265 -18.16 3.92 13.91
N ALA A 266 -17.31 3.64 12.92
CA ALA A 266 -17.52 2.51 12.01
C ALA A 266 -17.42 1.15 12.73
N ILE A 267 -16.49 1.00 13.67
CA ILE A 267 -16.38 -0.20 14.52
C ILE A 267 -17.65 -0.38 15.35
N ALA A 268 -18.17 0.68 15.98
CA ALA A 268 -19.41 0.63 16.77
C ALA A 268 -20.63 0.22 15.92
N LEU A 269 -20.69 0.58 14.63
CA LEU A 269 -21.72 0.10 13.71
C LEU A 269 -21.63 -1.41 13.47
N LEU A 270 -20.42 -1.95 13.33
CA LEU A 270 -20.20 -3.41 13.19
C LEU A 270 -20.58 -4.16 14.45
N GLU A 271 -20.28 -3.61 15.64
CA GLU A 271 -20.72 -4.17 16.92
C GLU A 271 -22.26 -4.24 17.01
N LYS A 272 -22.91 -3.11 16.75
CA LYS A 272 -24.37 -3.00 16.79
C LYS A 272 -25.06 -3.95 15.81
N SER A 273 -24.44 -4.20 14.65
CA SER A 273 -25.00 -5.10 13.62
C SER A 273 -24.61 -6.58 13.84
N GLY A 274 -23.79 -6.91 14.84
CA GLY A 274 -23.30 -8.27 15.09
C GLY A 274 -22.30 -8.78 14.04
N GLN A 275 -21.70 -7.89 13.26
CA GLN A 275 -20.80 -8.26 12.14
C GLN A 275 -19.30 -8.10 12.50
N LEU A 276 -18.98 -7.57 13.67
CA LEU A 276 -17.61 -7.25 14.05
C LEU A 276 -16.67 -8.46 13.99
N ASP A 277 -17.11 -9.62 14.47
CA ASP A 277 -16.26 -10.82 14.58
C ASP A 277 -16.03 -11.54 13.24
N ASN A 278 -16.89 -11.28 12.25
CA ASN A 278 -16.69 -11.78 10.89
C ASN A 278 -16.11 -10.72 9.96
N THR A 279 -15.50 -9.65 10.48
CA THR A 279 -14.94 -8.55 9.68
C THR A 279 -13.43 -8.46 9.84
N ILE A 280 -12.72 -8.43 8.71
CA ILE A 280 -11.34 -7.96 8.62
C ILE A 280 -11.39 -6.44 8.68
N ILE A 281 -10.82 -5.83 9.72
CA ILE A 281 -10.67 -4.38 9.84
C ILE A 281 -9.21 -4.03 9.65
N VAL A 282 -8.93 -3.20 8.66
CA VAL A 282 -7.60 -2.64 8.40
C VAL A 282 -7.64 -1.15 8.68
N VAL A 283 -6.69 -0.63 9.47
CA VAL A 283 -6.50 0.80 9.68
C VAL A 283 -5.09 1.18 9.27
N THR A 284 -4.98 2.09 8.30
CA THR A 284 -3.70 2.48 7.69
C THR A 284 -3.77 3.88 7.07
N SER A 285 -2.68 4.31 6.40
CA SER A 285 -2.61 5.49 5.55
C SER A 285 -2.13 5.13 4.15
N ASP A 286 -2.39 5.98 3.15
CA ASP A 286 -1.90 5.75 1.80
C ASP A 286 -0.41 6.07 1.62
N HIS A 287 0.12 7.06 2.34
CA HIS A 287 1.56 7.39 2.44
C HIS A 287 1.81 8.32 3.63
N GLY A 288 3.05 8.83 3.78
CA GLY A 288 3.44 9.63 4.91
C GLY A 288 3.01 11.10 4.87
N MET A 289 3.32 11.82 5.94
CA MET A 289 2.84 13.16 6.28
C MET A 289 3.13 14.24 5.22
N PRO A 290 2.25 15.26 5.06
CA PRO A 290 2.38 16.30 4.04
C PRO A 290 3.34 17.43 4.50
N PHE A 291 4.58 17.07 4.78
CA PHE A 291 5.65 17.95 5.29
C PHE A 291 6.89 17.83 4.41
N PRO A 292 7.83 18.82 4.47
CA PRO A 292 9.11 18.73 3.76
C PRO A 292 9.85 17.43 4.06
N ARG A 293 10.49 16.83 3.07
CA ARG A 293 11.25 15.57 3.18
C ARG A 293 10.41 14.35 3.62
N ALA A 294 9.10 14.41 3.59
CA ALA A 294 8.19 13.30 3.87
C ALA A 294 7.42 12.89 2.61
N LYS A 295 6.18 13.35 2.41
CA LYS A 295 5.41 13.08 1.18
C LYS A 295 6.23 13.30 -0.09
N ALA A 296 6.01 12.50 -1.12
CA ALA A 296 6.75 12.49 -2.38
C ALA A 296 8.25 12.18 -2.23
N THR A 297 8.66 11.48 -1.16
CA THR A 297 10.04 10.99 -0.97
C THR A 297 10.05 9.53 -0.51
N LEU A 298 11.14 8.81 -0.80
CA LEU A 298 11.27 7.39 -0.45
C LEU A 298 11.83 7.17 0.98
N TYR A 299 12.01 8.24 1.77
CA TYR A 299 12.42 8.14 3.17
C TYR A 299 11.28 7.59 4.05
N ASP A 300 11.63 7.06 5.23
CA ASP A 300 10.65 6.46 6.14
C ASP A 300 9.50 7.42 6.49
N ASP A 301 9.76 8.73 6.70
CA ASP A 301 8.70 9.70 7.00
C ASP A 301 7.69 9.89 5.85
N GLY A 302 8.10 9.58 4.60
CA GLY A 302 7.23 9.63 3.43
C GLY A 302 6.60 8.28 3.05
N SER A 303 7.27 7.18 3.36
CA SER A 303 6.89 5.86 2.84
C SER A 303 6.44 4.85 3.90
N ARG A 304 6.90 4.99 5.15
CA ARG A 304 6.51 4.10 6.25
C ARG A 304 5.24 4.62 6.92
N ILE A 305 4.22 3.76 6.98
CA ILE A 305 2.87 4.15 7.40
C ILE A 305 2.38 3.29 8.57
N PRO A 306 1.43 3.78 9.38
CA PRO A 306 0.79 2.97 10.40
C PRO A 306 -0.02 1.85 9.73
N LEU A 307 0.03 0.65 10.30
CA LEU A 307 -0.81 -0.46 9.86
C LEU A 307 -1.18 -1.34 11.06
N ALA A 308 -2.46 -1.47 11.28
CA ALA A 308 -3.04 -2.43 12.22
C ALA A 308 -4.20 -3.18 11.58
N ILE A 309 -4.30 -4.49 11.84
CA ILE A 309 -5.31 -5.37 11.24
C ILE A 309 -5.95 -6.20 12.35
N ARG A 310 -7.29 -6.18 12.42
CA ARG A 310 -8.09 -7.07 13.26
C ARG A 310 -8.83 -8.08 12.38
N TRP A 311 -8.72 -9.35 12.73
CA TRP A 311 -9.50 -10.43 12.12
C TRP A 311 -9.53 -11.64 13.09
N PRO A 312 -10.54 -11.77 13.96
CA PRO A 312 -10.58 -12.81 14.99
C PRO A 312 -10.49 -14.24 14.45
N LYS A 313 -11.08 -14.50 13.28
CA LYS A 313 -11.06 -15.83 12.65
C LYS A 313 -9.73 -16.15 11.93
N GLY A 314 -8.92 -15.15 11.58
CA GLY A 314 -7.73 -15.34 10.74
C GLY A 314 -6.41 -15.03 11.43
N ILE A 315 -6.39 -14.16 12.45
CA ILE A 315 -5.18 -13.78 13.18
C ILE A 315 -5.06 -14.61 14.43
N THR A 316 -3.99 -15.40 14.52
CA THR A 316 -3.62 -16.13 15.73
C THR A 316 -2.85 -15.21 16.69
N GLN A 317 -3.07 -15.37 18.00
CA GLN A 317 -2.40 -14.59 19.04
C GLN A 317 -2.59 -13.07 18.82
N PRO A 318 -3.81 -12.54 18.96
CA PRO A 318 -4.08 -11.11 18.84
C PRO A 318 -3.30 -10.30 19.89
N GLY A 319 -3.09 -9.01 19.61
CA GLY A 319 -2.30 -8.12 20.46
C GLY A 319 -0.79 -8.17 20.22
N ARG A 320 -0.32 -9.01 19.29
CA ARG A 320 1.11 -9.10 18.95
C ARG A 320 1.54 -8.05 17.91
N THR A 321 2.83 -7.85 17.83
CA THR A 321 3.48 -7.00 16.85
C THR A 321 4.29 -7.85 15.87
N SER A 322 4.31 -7.45 14.60
CA SER A 322 5.14 -8.03 13.52
C SER A 322 6.10 -6.99 12.99
N ASP A 323 7.36 -7.37 12.82
CA ASP A 323 8.43 -6.59 12.20
C ASP A 323 8.66 -6.96 10.71
N ALA A 324 7.76 -7.76 10.13
CA ALA A 324 7.79 -8.08 8.71
C ALA A 324 7.75 -6.80 7.85
N LEU A 325 8.65 -6.73 6.87
CA LEU A 325 8.67 -5.64 5.91
C LEU A 325 7.69 -5.96 4.77
N LEU A 326 6.68 -5.14 4.63
CA LEU A 326 5.63 -5.33 3.64
C LEU A 326 5.31 -4.04 2.87
N ASN A 327 4.73 -4.21 1.70
CA ASN A 327 4.12 -3.11 0.97
C ASN A 327 2.59 -3.16 1.11
N LEU A 328 1.90 -2.01 1.00
CA LEU A 328 0.43 -1.97 1.07
C LEU A 328 -0.23 -2.76 -0.06
N SER A 329 0.44 -2.92 -1.19
CA SER A 329 -0.04 -3.79 -2.29
C SER A 329 -0.27 -5.24 -1.86
N ASP A 330 0.39 -5.72 -0.79
CA ASP A 330 0.21 -7.07 -0.23
C ASP A 330 -1.20 -7.30 0.35
N LEU A 331 -1.96 -6.23 0.60
CA LEU A 331 -3.36 -6.32 1.06
C LEU A 331 -4.29 -6.89 -0.02
N ALA A 332 -4.07 -6.58 -1.31
CA ALA A 332 -4.95 -7.08 -2.38
C ALA A 332 -4.99 -8.61 -2.46
N PRO A 333 -3.86 -9.34 -2.61
CA PRO A 333 -3.89 -10.80 -2.58
C PRO A 333 -4.35 -11.35 -1.22
N THR A 334 -4.08 -10.65 -0.11
CA THR A 334 -4.54 -11.05 1.23
C THR A 334 -6.07 -11.06 1.32
N PHE A 335 -6.74 -10.01 0.85
CA PHE A 335 -8.20 -9.93 0.85
C PHE A 335 -8.84 -10.98 -0.05
N LEU A 336 -8.26 -11.21 -1.24
CA LEU A 336 -8.74 -12.24 -2.15
C LEU A 336 -8.62 -13.65 -1.55
N GLU A 337 -7.45 -14.00 -1.00
CA GLU A 337 -7.24 -15.30 -0.36
C GLU A 337 -8.11 -15.49 0.89
N ALA A 338 -8.30 -14.44 1.71
CA ALA A 338 -9.22 -14.47 2.85
C ALA A 338 -10.68 -14.71 2.42
N ALA A 339 -11.05 -14.25 1.22
CA ALA A 339 -12.35 -14.48 0.59
C ALA A 339 -12.44 -15.85 -0.12
N GLY A 340 -11.41 -16.71 -0.05
CA GLY A 340 -11.36 -17.99 -0.75
C GLY A 340 -11.07 -17.88 -2.25
N LEU A 341 -10.58 -16.74 -2.72
CA LEU A 341 -10.28 -16.49 -4.13
C LEU A 341 -8.78 -16.61 -4.41
N LYS A 342 -8.43 -17.16 -5.56
CA LYS A 342 -7.04 -17.18 -6.03
C LYS A 342 -6.68 -15.82 -6.64
N PRO A 343 -5.63 -15.12 -6.14
CA PRO A 343 -5.15 -13.89 -6.76
C PRO A 343 -4.73 -14.12 -8.22
N PRO A 344 -5.06 -13.19 -9.15
CA PRO A 344 -4.62 -13.29 -10.53
C PRO A 344 -3.09 -13.26 -10.65
N GLY A 345 -2.52 -13.96 -11.65
CA GLY A 345 -1.08 -14.02 -11.86
C GLY A 345 -0.40 -12.68 -12.17
N MET A 346 -1.19 -11.65 -12.53
CA MET A 346 -0.68 -10.28 -12.68
C MET A 346 -0.37 -9.59 -11.35
N MET A 347 -1.00 -9.98 -10.24
CA MET A 347 -0.70 -9.49 -8.89
C MET A 347 0.64 -10.07 -8.44
N THR A 348 1.66 -9.23 -8.30
CA THR A 348 3.01 -9.66 -7.89
C THR A 348 3.24 -9.57 -6.39
N ALA A 349 2.38 -8.83 -5.69
CA ALA A 349 2.36 -8.69 -4.24
C ALA A 349 2.09 -10.04 -3.54
N LYS A 350 2.41 -10.14 -2.26
CA LYS A 350 2.39 -11.39 -1.49
C LYS A 350 1.41 -11.31 -0.33
N SER A 351 0.56 -12.32 -0.22
CA SER A 351 -0.41 -12.40 0.86
C SER A 351 0.22 -12.38 2.25
N LEU A 352 -0.45 -11.69 3.18
CA LEU A 352 -0.08 -11.59 4.60
C LEU A 352 -0.66 -12.75 5.44
N LEU A 353 -1.46 -13.66 4.87
CA LEU A 353 -2.08 -14.76 5.61
C LEU A 353 -1.08 -15.64 6.39
N PRO A 354 0.13 -15.95 5.88
CA PRO A 354 1.13 -16.65 6.69
C PRO A 354 1.52 -15.88 7.95
N ILE A 355 1.66 -14.55 7.84
CA ILE A 355 1.99 -13.69 9.00
C ILE A 355 0.82 -13.65 9.99
N PHE A 356 -0.43 -13.62 9.52
CA PHE A 356 -1.60 -13.69 10.40
C PHE A 356 -1.62 -14.96 11.24
N LYS A 357 -1.15 -16.08 10.68
CA LYS A 357 -1.02 -17.38 11.35
C LYS A 357 0.27 -17.53 12.17
N ASN A 358 0.99 -16.43 12.40
CA ASN A 358 2.28 -16.41 13.11
C ASN A 358 3.34 -17.34 12.47
N GLN A 359 3.30 -17.48 11.14
CA GLN A 359 4.27 -18.25 10.37
C GLN A 359 5.36 -17.33 9.82
N ALA A 360 6.60 -17.81 9.78
CA ALA A 360 7.69 -17.07 9.19
C ALA A 360 7.45 -16.85 7.69
N SER A 361 7.51 -15.59 7.26
CA SER A 361 7.39 -15.24 5.85
C SER A 361 8.77 -15.01 5.22
N LYS A 362 9.10 -15.82 4.22
CA LYS A 362 10.33 -15.63 3.42
C LYS A 362 10.24 -14.42 2.49
N ASN A 363 9.01 -13.98 2.18
CA ASN A 363 8.73 -12.92 1.20
C ASN A 363 8.78 -11.50 1.79
N HIS A 364 8.65 -11.35 3.11
CA HIS A 364 8.52 -10.06 3.78
C HIS A 364 9.81 -9.67 4.54
N LYS A 365 10.95 -9.71 3.83
CA LYS A 365 12.29 -9.36 4.34
C LYS A 365 12.80 -8.02 3.80
N ALA A 366 12.11 -7.43 2.85
CA ALA A 366 12.37 -6.12 2.28
C ALA A 366 11.08 -5.54 1.71
N ALA A 367 10.94 -4.21 1.78
CA ALA A 367 9.92 -3.46 1.07
C ALA A 367 10.56 -2.69 -0.08
N PHE A 368 9.78 -2.45 -1.15
CA PHE A 368 10.24 -1.74 -2.34
C PHE A 368 9.34 -0.55 -2.58
N VAL A 369 9.94 0.64 -2.67
CA VAL A 369 9.22 1.89 -2.83
C VAL A 369 9.70 2.59 -4.09
N ALA A 370 8.78 3.24 -4.80
CA ALA A 370 9.09 3.89 -6.06
C ALA A 370 8.36 5.22 -6.20
N MET A 371 8.89 6.10 -7.03
CA MET A 371 8.21 7.30 -7.47
C MET A 371 8.51 7.57 -8.94
N GLU A 372 7.54 8.13 -9.64
CA GLU A 372 7.65 8.71 -10.97
C GLU A 372 7.28 10.20 -10.88
N ARG A 373 6.19 10.66 -11.47
CA ARG A 373 5.71 12.03 -11.36
C ARG A 373 4.70 12.14 -10.21
N HIS A 374 5.03 12.96 -9.18
CA HIS A 374 4.05 13.31 -8.16
C HIS A 374 3.19 14.48 -8.62
N ASP A 375 3.78 15.64 -8.94
CA ASP A 375 3.00 16.77 -9.46
C ASP A 375 3.67 17.35 -10.72
N GLY A 376 2.99 18.26 -11.41
CA GLY A 376 3.52 19.00 -12.55
C GLY A 376 4.53 20.09 -12.14
N CYS A 377 5.55 19.74 -11.37
CA CYS A 377 6.43 20.68 -10.69
C CYS A 377 7.75 20.97 -11.42
N ARG A 378 7.89 20.50 -12.67
CA ARG A 378 9.07 20.69 -13.50
C ARG A 378 8.65 21.03 -14.91
N LYS A 379 9.55 21.72 -15.65
CA LYS A 379 9.30 22.05 -17.05
C LYS A 379 8.93 20.79 -17.86
N GLY A 380 7.87 20.88 -18.64
CA GLY A 380 7.37 19.77 -19.47
C GLY A 380 6.74 18.62 -18.70
N GLY A 381 6.37 18.83 -17.42
CA GLY A 381 5.71 17.81 -16.60
C GLY A 381 6.60 16.62 -16.23
N LYS A 382 7.92 16.79 -16.25
CA LYS A 382 8.87 15.71 -15.93
C LYS A 382 8.78 15.27 -14.48
N GLY A 383 8.86 13.95 -14.24
CA GLY A 383 8.90 13.34 -12.92
C GLY A 383 10.29 13.36 -12.28
N TYR A 384 10.38 12.87 -11.04
CA TYR A 384 11.64 12.53 -10.37
C TYR A 384 11.67 11.02 -10.10
N PRO A 385 12.06 10.21 -11.10
CA PRO A 385 12.00 8.76 -10.98
C PRO A 385 13.06 8.23 -10.02
N CYS A 386 12.62 7.49 -9.02
CA CYS A 386 13.50 6.82 -8.07
C CYS A 386 12.91 5.48 -7.60
N ARG A 387 13.79 4.60 -7.13
CA ARG A 387 13.47 3.28 -6.59
C ARG A 387 14.26 3.04 -5.32
N ALA A 388 13.63 2.41 -4.35
CA ALA A 388 14.27 2.07 -3.09
C ALA A 388 14.05 0.62 -2.69
N ILE A 389 15.01 0.06 -1.97
CA ILE A 389 14.87 -1.13 -1.16
C ILE A 389 15.06 -0.76 0.31
N ARG A 390 14.08 -1.09 1.14
CA ARG A 390 14.09 -0.94 2.58
C ARG A 390 14.21 -2.31 3.24
N THR A 391 15.27 -2.52 4.01
CA THR A 391 15.48 -3.71 4.85
C THR A 391 15.36 -3.33 6.34
N SER A 392 15.47 -4.28 7.27
CA SER A 392 15.47 -3.96 8.71
C SER A 392 16.49 -2.89 9.09
N ASP A 393 17.69 -2.93 8.46
CA ASP A 393 18.85 -2.17 8.88
C ASP A 393 19.20 -1.00 7.95
N HIS A 394 18.78 -1.05 6.68
CA HIS A 394 19.23 -0.09 5.68
C HIS A 394 18.11 0.36 4.75
N LEU A 395 18.22 1.60 4.30
CA LEU A 395 17.52 2.14 3.15
C LEU A 395 18.54 2.43 2.04
N TYR A 396 18.33 1.87 0.83
CA TYR A 396 19.10 2.19 -0.36
C TYR A 396 18.16 2.75 -1.43
N ILE A 397 18.52 3.91 -2.00
CA ILE A 397 17.75 4.59 -3.05
C ILE A 397 18.62 4.73 -4.30
N HIS A 398 18.01 4.50 -5.47
CA HIS A 398 18.57 4.82 -6.78
C HIS A 398 17.71 5.89 -7.45
N ASN A 399 18.32 7.06 -7.73
CA ASN A 399 17.72 8.19 -8.42
C ASN A 399 18.13 8.12 -9.91
N PHE A 400 17.15 7.90 -10.81
CA PHE A 400 17.44 7.75 -12.25
C PHE A 400 17.77 9.06 -12.96
N GLU A 401 17.26 10.18 -12.43
CA GLU A 401 17.42 11.51 -13.01
C GLU A 401 17.95 12.52 -11.97
N PRO A 402 19.20 12.34 -11.48
CA PRO A 402 19.74 13.12 -10.36
C PRO A 402 19.97 14.61 -10.71
N THR A 403 19.92 14.97 -11.98
CA THR A 403 20.02 16.35 -12.46
C THR A 403 18.71 17.13 -12.35
N ARG A 404 17.59 16.45 -12.01
CA ARG A 404 16.30 17.10 -11.77
C ARG A 404 16.14 17.48 -10.30
N TRP A 405 15.41 18.56 -10.04
CA TRP A 405 15.06 18.95 -8.69
C TRP A 405 14.14 17.93 -8.03
N PRO A 406 14.54 17.25 -6.94
CA PRO A 406 13.75 16.16 -6.36
C PRO A 406 12.42 16.65 -5.77
N SER A 407 12.41 17.83 -5.16
CA SER A 407 11.22 18.43 -4.54
C SER A 407 10.43 19.35 -5.48
N GLY A 408 10.68 19.28 -6.80
CA GLY A 408 10.16 20.21 -7.80
C GLY A 408 11.07 21.41 -8.01
N SER A 409 10.86 22.14 -9.11
CA SER A 409 11.64 23.32 -9.46
C SER A 409 11.56 24.41 -8.39
N PRO A 410 12.66 25.11 -8.07
CA PRO A 410 12.61 26.35 -7.29
C PRO A 410 11.91 27.48 -8.02
N ASP A 411 11.85 27.43 -9.37
CA ASP A 411 11.16 28.40 -10.22
C ASP A 411 9.66 28.01 -10.35
N PRO A 412 8.73 28.79 -9.75
CA PRO A 412 7.31 28.50 -9.82
C PRO A 412 6.72 28.64 -11.24
N SER A 413 7.38 29.39 -12.12
CA SER A 413 6.88 29.62 -13.49
C SER A 413 6.86 28.38 -14.37
N VAL A 414 7.64 27.35 -14.02
CA VAL A 414 7.67 26.04 -14.70
C VAL A 414 6.82 24.96 -14.00
N CYS A 415 6.16 25.31 -12.91
CA CYS A 415 5.30 24.39 -12.14
C CYS A 415 3.82 24.61 -12.51
N ALA A 416 3.07 23.54 -12.75
CA ALA A 416 1.64 23.62 -13.07
C ALA A 416 0.84 24.48 -12.08
N ARG A 417 1.12 24.34 -10.80
CA ARG A 417 0.44 25.07 -9.71
C ARG A 417 1.07 26.42 -9.36
N ALA A 418 2.09 26.89 -10.06
CA ALA A 418 2.84 28.12 -9.77
C ALA A 418 3.40 28.17 -8.33
N ILE A 419 3.87 27.03 -7.81
CA ILE A 419 4.41 26.89 -6.45
C ILE A 419 5.86 26.40 -6.54
N PRO A 420 6.85 27.09 -5.91
CA PRO A 420 8.21 26.60 -5.85
C PRO A 420 8.28 25.31 -5.02
N TYR A 421 9.15 24.38 -5.42
CA TYR A 421 9.26 23.07 -4.79
C TYR A 421 7.89 22.39 -4.62
N GLY A 422 7.14 22.31 -5.72
CA GLY A 422 5.71 21.94 -5.72
C GLY A 422 5.40 20.49 -5.39
N GLU A 423 6.40 19.60 -5.26
CA GLU A 423 6.21 18.25 -4.69
C GLU A 423 5.89 18.29 -3.20
N ILE A 424 6.23 19.37 -2.51
CA ILE A 424 5.98 19.59 -1.10
C ILE A 424 4.75 20.49 -0.97
N ASP A 425 3.74 20.05 -0.23
CA ASP A 425 2.53 20.84 0.04
C ASP A 425 2.87 22.17 0.73
N SER A 426 2.10 23.20 0.38
CA SER A 426 2.22 24.50 1.04
C SER A 426 1.88 24.40 2.52
N SER A 427 2.73 24.91 3.39
CA SER A 427 2.60 24.80 4.84
C SER A 427 3.39 25.86 5.57
N PRO A 428 3.04 26.18 6.84
CA PRO A 428 3.86 27.06 7.69
C PRO A 428 5.30 26.54 7.81
N THR A 429 5.49 25.23 8.00
CA THR A 429 6.81 24.58 8.07
C THR A 429 7.62 24.78 6.79
N LYS A 430 7.03 24.53 5.61
CA LYS A 430 7.71 24.74 4.32
C LYS A 430 8.11 26.20 4.13
N THR A 431 7.18 27.13 4.38
CA THR A 431 7.42 28.57 4.25
C THR A 431 8.58 29.00 5.13
N PHE A 432 8.57 28.63 6.42
CA PHE A 432 9.64 28.92 7.35
C PHE A 432 11.00 28.39 6.86
N MET A 433 11.05 27.11 6.46
CA MET A 433 12.30 26.49 5.99
C MET A 433 12.83 27.14 4.71
N MET A 434 11.97 27.62 3.82
CA MET A 434 12.36 28.32 2.60
C MET A 434 12.88 29.74 2.90
N GLU A 435 12.20 30.50 3.75
CA GLU A 435 12.59 31.88 4.12
C GLU A 435 13.92 31.92 4.86
N TYR A 436 14.12 30.95 5.76
CA TYR A 436 15.31 30.89 6.62
C TYR A 436 16.39 29.93 6.14
N ARG A 437 16.28 29.41 4.88
CA ARG A 437 17.16 28.35 4.35
C ARG A 437 18.67 28.64 4.45
N ASN A 438 19.09 29.91 4.53
CA ASN A 438 20.49 30.30 4.65
C ASN A 438 20.91 30.59 6.11
N LYS A 439 20.02 30.43 7.09
CA LYS A 439 20.35 30.68 8.50
C LYS A 439 21.05 29.47 9.12
N HIS A 440 21.99 29.75 10.03
CA HIS A 440 22.63 28.70 10.83
C HIS A 440 21.56 27.82 11.53
N GLY A 441 21.76 26.52 11.57
CA GLY A 441 20.82 25.56 12.13
C GLY A 441 19.65 25.16 11.18
N ILE A 442 19.30 26.01 10.19
CA ILE A 442 18.25 25.71 9.20
C ILE A 442 18.85 25.25 7.86
N ALA A 443 20.00 25.78 7.47
CA ALA A 443 20.60 25.56 6.15
C ALA A 443 20.73 24.07 5.79
N ARG A 444 21.20 23.23 6.71
CA ARG A 444 21.30 21.80 6.50
C ARG A 444 19.92 21.15 6.32
N LEU A 445 18.93 21.51 7.11
CA LEU A 445 17.57 20.95 7.03
C LEU A 445 16.89 21.37 5.73
N ALA A 446 17.09 22.61 5.31
CA ALA A 446 16.62 23.12 4.03
C ALA A 446 17.28 22.39 2.85
N GLU A 447 18.60 22.14 2.92
CA GLU A 447 19.31 21.36 1.90
C GLU A 447 18.76 19.92 1.82
N LEU A 448 18.54 19.26 2.95
CA LEU A 448 17.92 17.94 3.00
C LEU A 448 16.50 17.92 2.42
N ALA A 449 15.72 18.98 2.57
CA ALA A 449 14.34 19.05 2.09
C ALA A 449 14.24 19.47 0.62
N PHE A 450 15.06 20.43 0.16
CA PHE A 450 14.91 21.10 -1.13
C PHE A 450 16.08 20.85 -2.09
N GLY A 451 17.25 20.46 -1.58
CA GLY A 451 18.49 20.31 -2.35
C GLY A 451 18.46 19.15 -3.34
N MET A 452 19.45 19.18 -4.24
CA MET A 452 19.66 18.11 -5.23
C MET A 452 20.11 16.83 -4.54
N ARG A 453 19.85 15.69 -5.17
CA ARG A 453 20.22 14.37 -4.64
C ARG A 453 21.16 13.65 -5.59
N PRO A 454 22.13 12.87 -5.06
CA PRO A 454 23.02 12.06 -5.90
C PRO A 454 22.28 10.90 -6.55
N THR A 455 22.92 10.21 -7.49
CA THR A 455 22.39 9.00 -8.14
C THR A 455 22.05 7.90 -7.14
N GLU A 456 22.82 7.78 -6.05
CA GLU A 456 22.62 6.76 -5.03
C GLU A 456 22.63 7.36 -3.63
N GLU A 457 21.73 6.82 -2.81
CA GLU A 457 21.67 7.13 -1.39
C GLU A 457 21.67 5.83 -0.59
N LEU A 458 22.39 5.81 0.54
CA LEU A 458 22.45 4.70 1.48
C LEU A 458 22.36 5.23 2.91
N TYR A 459 21.50 4.65 3.71
CA TYR A 459 21.31 5.02 5.11
C TYR A 459 21.38 3.79 6.00
N ASP A 460 22.11 3.90 7.13
CA ASP A 460 22.10 2.92 8.22
C ASP A 460 21.04 3.34 9.24
N LEU A 461 19.96 2.62 9.30
CA LEU A 461 18.77 2.97 10.09
C LEU A 461 18.91 2.68 11.58
N LYS A 462 19.95 1.95 11.98
CA LYS A 462 20.29 1.75 13.40
C LYS A 462 20.91 2.99 14.03
N THR A 463 21.71 3.69 13.27
CA THR A 463 22.45 4.88 13.72
C THR A 463 21.81 6.18 13.24
N ASP A 464 21.05 6.12 12.13
CA ASP A 464 20.40 7.28 11.49
C ASP A 464 18.95 6.92 11.07
N PRO A 465 18.03 6.75 12.03
CA PRO A 465 16.65 6.36 11.75
C PRO A 465 15.86 7.39 10.94
N HIS A 466 16.33 8.65 10.86
CA HIS A 466 15.69 9.72 10.09
C HIS A 466 16.39 10.03 8.77
N GLN A 467 17.33 9.19 8.34
CA GLN A 467 18.02 9.26 7.05
C GLN A 467 18.63 10.66 6.77
N MET A 468 19.36 11.19 7.74
CA MET A 468 20.00 12.51 7.70
C MET A 468 21.36 12.49 6.98
N ASN A 469 22.05 11.34 6.95
CA ASN A 469 23.41 11.21 6.50
C ASN A 469 23.51 10.15 5.40
N ASN A 470 23.68 10.61 4.15
CA ASN A 470 23.91 9.68 3.04
C ASN A 470 25.31 9.07 3.13
N LEU A 471 25.37 7.75 3.24
CA LEU A 471 26.62 6.96 3.34
C LEU A 471 27.01 6.30 2.01
N ALA A 472 26.33 6.60 0.90
CA ALA A 472 26.70 6.09 -0.41
C ALA A 472 28.12 6.52 -0.78
N GLY A 473 28.90 5.58 -1.30
CA GLY A 473 30.33 5.79 -1.61
C GLY A 473 31.27 5.56 -0.44
N SER A 474 30.79 5.26 0.78
CA SER A 474 31.62 4.88 1.91
C SER A 474 32.33 3.54 1.64
N LEU A 475 33.66 3.51 1.77
CA LEU A 475 34.45 2.28 1.61
C LEU A 475 34.04 1.20 2.62
N LEU A 476 33.69 1.60 3.84
CA LEU A 476 33.23 0.68 4.89
C LEU A 476 31.91 -0.02 4.53
N LEU A 477 31.04 0.64 3.78
CA LEU A 477 29.73 0.10 3.39
C LEU A 477 29.64 -0.33 1.92
N ALA A 478 30.75 -0.36 1.19
CA ALA A 478 30.80 -0.68 -0.24
C ALA A 478 30.14 -2.03 -0.56
N LYS A 479 30.40 -3.08 0.24
CA LYS A 479 29.80 -4.41 0.09
C LYS A 479 28.29 -4.37 0.37
N THR A 480 27.84 -3.65 1.39
CA THR A 480 26.43 -3.47 1.73
C THR A 480 25.69 -2.74 0.61
N GLN A 481 26.26 -1.63 0.13
CA GLN A 481 25.70 -0.85 -1.00
C GLN A 481 25.57 -1.73 -2.25
N ALA A 482 26.61 -2.45 -2.63
CA ALA A 482 26.58 -3.34 -3.80
C ALA A 482 25.53 -4.45 -3.65
N THR A 483 25.40 -5.03 -2.45
CA THR A 483 24.39 -6.06 -2.15
C THR A 483 22.97 -5.52 -2.26
N LEU A 484 22.69 -4.36 -1.70
CA LEU A 484 21.36 -3.72 -1.74
C LEU A 484 21.01 -3.27 -3.16
N ARG A 485 21.96 -2.67 -3.88
CA ARG A 485 21.83 -2.35 -5.31
C ARG A 485 21.45 -3.59 -6.10
N LYS A 486 22.19 -4.67 -5.97
CA LYS A 486 21.90 -5.93 -6.67
C LYS A 486 20.50 -6.44 -6.34
N LYS A 487 20.11 -6.49 -5.07
CA LYS A 487 18.77 -6.95 -4.65
C LYS A 487 17.67 -6.08 -5.24
N LEU A 488 17.83 -4.75 -5.23
CA LEU A 488 16.88 -3.82 -5.83
C LEU A 488 16.73 -4.09 -7.33
N PHE A 489 17.84 -4.10 -8.08
CA PHE A 489 17.79 -4.28 -9.53
C PHE A 489 17.31 -5.68 -9.95
N ASP A 490 17.63 -6.73 -9.19
CA ASP A 490 17.08 -8.07 -9.42
C ASP A 490 15.55 -8.09 -9.22
N HIS A 491 15.04 -7.41 -8.19
CA HIS A 491 13.61 -7.27 -7.96
C HIS A 491 12.93 -6.51 -9.12
N LEU A 492 13.49 -5.37 -9.53
CA LEU A 492 12.96 -4.56 -10.64
C LEU A 492 12.95 -5.34 -11.96
N LYS A 493 14.00 -6.13 -12.25
CA LYS A 493 14.05 -7.04 -13.41
C LYS A 493 12.96 -8.11 -13.33
N THR A 494 12.84 -8.79 -12.19
CA THR A 494 11.86 -9.88 -11.99
C THR A 494 10.43 -9.36 -12.10
N THR A 495 10.18 -8.15 -11.62
CA THR A 495 8.86 -7.49 -11.67
C THR A 495 8.67 -6.62 -12.93
N LYS A 496 9.61 -6.68 -13.87
CA LYS A 496 9.54 -6.06 -15.21
C LYS A 496 9.41 -4.53 -15.16
N ASP A 497 10.26 -3.85 -14.37
CA ASP A 497 10.37 -2.40 -14.41
C ASP A 497 11.00 -1.96 -15.76
N PRO A 498 10.31 -1.20 -16.62
CA PRO A 498 10.84 -0.81 -17.93
C PRO A 498 12.10 0.05 -17.86
N ARG A 499 12.33 0.79 -16.77
CA ARG A 499 13.58 1.55 -16.57
C ARG A 499 14.82 0.66 -16.43
N VAL A 500 14.62 -0.62 -16.08
CA VAL A 500 15.72 -1.57 -15.85
C VAL A 500 15.75 -2.67 -16.91
N THR A 501 14.58 -3.09 -17.40
CA THR A 501 14.48 -4.18 -18.40
C THR A 501 14.56 -3.71 -19.84
N GLY A 502 14.56 -2.39 -20.06
CA GLY A 502 14.33 -1.80 -21.37
C GLY A 502 12.85 -1.80 -21.74
N GLY A 503 12.47 -0.94 -22.63
CA GLY A 503 11.09 -0.74 -23.06
C GLY A 503 10.70 0.73 -23.06
N LEU A 504 9.44 1.01 -23.36
CA LEU A 504 8.92 2.37 -23.43
C LEU A 504 8.74 2.94 -22.02
N VAL A 505 9.46 4.02 -21.72
CA VAL A 505 9.34 4.78 -20.47
C VAL A 505 8.58 6.08 -20.79
N ASN A 506 7.26 6.09 -20.50
CA ASN A 506 6.37 7.19 -20.86
C ASN A 506 5.89 8.08 -19.71
N TRP A 507 6.36 7.86 -18.46
CA TRP A 507 5.83 8.60 -17.31
C TRP A 507 5.98 10.12 -17.41
N ASP A 508 7.03 10.60 -18.05
CA ASP A 508 7.23 12.04 -18.30
C ASP A 508 6.24 12.61 -19.35
N HIS A 509 5.61 11.75 -20.15
CA HIS A 509 4.78 12.12 -21.31
C HIS A 509 3.28 11.80 -21.11
N TYR A 510 2.92 11.01 -20.10
CA TYR A 510 1.52 10.75 -19.82
C TYR A 510 0.76 12.04 -19.45
N PRO A 511 -0.50 12.18 -19.86
CA PRO A 511 -1.31 13.34 -19.56
C PRO A 511 -1.33 13.69 -18.06
N TYR A 512 -1.48 14.97 -17.77
CA TYR A 512 -1.64 15.48 -16.42
C TYR A 512 -3.06 16.05 -16.28
N TYR A 513 -3.85 15.46 -15.39
CA TYR A 513 -5.24 15.85 -15.16
C TYR A 513 -5.43 16.67 -13.88
N GLY A 514 -4.36 17.20 -13.31
CA GLY A 514 -4.39 18.10 -12.17
C GLY A 514 -4.72 19.55 -12.54
N VAL A 515 -4.81 20.39 -11.53
CA VAL A 515 -5.07 21.83 -11.72
C VAL A 515 -3.81 22.51 -12.26
N ILE A 516 -4.00 23.35 -13.29
CA ILE A 516 -2.93 24.14 -13.93
C ILE A 516 -3.27 25.62 -13.74
N TYR A 517 -2.44 26.33 -12.96
CA TYR A 517 -2.52 27.79 -12.78
C TYR A 517 -1.52 28.54 -13.67
N THR A 518 -0.40 27.90 -14.03
CA THR A 518 0.64 28.51 -14.87
C THR A 518 0.21 28.55 -16.33
N LYS A 519 0.03 29.76 -16.86
CA LYS A 519 -0.37 29.94 -18.27
C LYS A 519 0.63 29.28 -19.24
N GLY A 520 0.12 28.46 -20.12
CA GLY A 520 0.92 27.78 -21.15
C GLY A 520 1.75 26.59 -20.63
N TRP A 521 1.58 26.19 -19.38
CA TRP A 521 2.22 24.96 -18.88
C TRP A 521 1.58 23.72 -19.54
N THR A 522 2.42 22.83 -20.04
CA THR A 522 2.01 21.58 -20.68
C THR A 522 2.98 20.45 -20.34
N VAL A 523 2.54 19.22 -20.51
CA VAL A 523 3.40 18.04 -20.53
C VAL A 523 4.12 17.96 -21.88
N ASP A 524 5.41 17.64 -21.90
CA ASP A 524 6.16 17.42 -23.14
C ASP A 524 5.53 16.25 -23.91
N PRO A 525 5.38 16.39 -25.27
CA PRO A 525 4.82 15.32 -26.08
C PRO A 525 5.71 14.08 -26.07
N SER A 526 5.09 12.90 -26.22
CA SER A 526 5.84 11.65 -26.31
C SER A 526 6.76 11.65 -27.55
N PRO A 527 8.02 11.18 -27.46
CA PRO A 527 8.90 11.01 -28.60
C PRO A 527 8.29 10.16 -29.74
N THR A 528 7.40 9.24 -29.39
CA THR A 528 6.70 8.37 -30.36
C THR A 528 5.57 9.08 -31.10
N SER A 529 5.05 10.22 -30.62
CA SER A 529 4.00 11.00 -31.31
C SER A 529 4.51 11.72 -32.56
N ASN A 530 5.83 11.95 -32.68
CA ASN A 530 6.46 12.60 -33.84
C ASN A 530 6.75 11.64 -35.00
N ILE A 531 6.54 10.33 -34.84
CA ILE A 531 6.80 9.35 -35.92
C ILE A 531 5.60 9.19 -36.86
N GLN A 532 4.40 9.65 -36.47
CA GLN A 532 3.19 9.56 -37.31
C GLN A 532 2.91 10.78 -38.19
N SER A 533 3.78 11.81 -38.20
CA SER A 533 3.60 13.05 -38.98
C SER A 533 4.74 13.31 -39.99
N LYS A 534 5.40 12.26 -40.48
CA LYS A 534 6.30 12.38 -41.65
C LYS A 534 5.89 11.42 -42.76
#